data_079a2df876a62d850090701610cd144a
#
_entry.id   079a2df876a62d850090701610cd144a
#
_cell.length_a   1.000
_cell.length_b   1.000
_cell.length_c   1.000
_cell.angle_alpha   90.00
_cell.angle_beta   90.00
_cell.angle_gamma   90.00
#
_symmetry.space_group_name_H-M   'P 1'
#
loop_
_entity.id
_entity.type
_entity.pdbx_description
1 polymer ?
#
loop_
_entity_poly.entity_id
_entity_poly.type
_entity_poly.pdbx_seq_one_letter_code
_entity_poly.pdbx_strand_id
1 'polypeptide(L)'
;MRNWYYFNWLCGDHIVEQHIHNLDVGNWVMNSAPVRAQGQGGRLVRKGKDHGEIFDHHYVEYEYENGARMISQCRHQPNCQNKVSEAIHGTHGSAPSPGVLLSSSGYDLYRHQGKDDPNPYQVEHDELFAAVAAGEYKYSDAERGAQATMTAILGRMATYSGKMIEWSDAINSEVGIMPATFAWD
;
A
#
# COMPACT_ATOMS: atom_id res chain seq x y z
N MET A 1 -10.27 -18.91 11.28
CA MET A 1 -8.98 -18.84 12.01
C MET A 1 -8.91 -17.50 12.75
N ARG A 2 -8.83 -17.53 14.06
CA ARG A 2 -8.68 -16.33 14.88
C ARG A 2 -7.24 -15.80 14.72
N ASN A 3 -7.04 -14.47 14.70
CA ASN A 3 -5.72 -13.83 14.61
C ASN A 3 -4.95 -14.06 13.28
N TRP A 4 -5.61 -14.47 12.21
CA TRP A 4 -5.00 -14.68 10.89
C TRP A 4 -4.16 -13.47 10.42
N TYR A 5 -4.59 -12.28 10.76
CA TYR A 5 -3.94 -11.02 10.41
C TYR A 5 -2.50 -10.88 10.92
N TYR A 6 -2.11 -11.65 11.93
CA TYR A 6 -0.77 -11.56 12.52
C TYR A 6 0.21 -12.60 11.97
N PHE A 7 -0.22 -13.38 10.98
CA PHE A 7 0.63 -14.39 10.35
C PHE A 7 0.96 -13.98 8.92
N ASN A 8 2.26 -13.79 8.64
CA ASN A 8 2.75 -13.28 7.37
C ASN A 8 2.29 -14.12 6.18
N TRP A 9 2.26 -15.44 6.31
CA TRP A 9 1.82 -16.35 5.27
C TRP A 9 0.31 -16.27 4.96
N LEU A 10 -0.48 -15.64 5.81
CA LEU A 10 -1.92 -15.43 5.61
C LEU A 10 -2.25 -14.02 5.11
N CYS A 11 -1.60 -13.01 5.69
CA CYS A 11 -1.94 -11.61 5.39
C CYS A 11 -0.86 -10.87 4.59
N GLY A 12 0.35 -11.41 4.52
CA GLY A 12 1.48 -10.73 3.89
C GLY A 12 2.11 -9.61 4.74
N ASP A 13 1.71 -9.45 6.01
CA ASP A 13 1.94 -8.32 6.89
C ASP A 13 0.97 -7.15 6.64
N HIS A 14 0.76 -6.27 7.63
CA HIS A 14 -0.17 -5.13 7.52
C HIS A 14 0.23 -4.12 6.44
N ILE A 15 1.49 -4.06 6.04
CA ILE A 15 1.94 -3.25 4.90
C ILE A 15 1.35 -3.77 3.59
N VAL A 16 1.14 -5.09 3.46
CA VAL A 16 0.57 -5.73 2.27
C VAL A 16 -0.95 -5.77 2.36
N GLU A 17 -1.50 -6.17 3.51
CA GLU A 17 -2.94 -6.41 3.66
C GLU A 17 -3.76 -5.11 3.69
N GLN A 18 -3.27 -4.07 4.35
CA GLN A 18 -4.02 -2.84 4.54
C GLN A 18 -3.36 -1.61 3.90
N HIS A 19 -2.07 -1.43 4.07
CA HIS A 19 -1.38 -0.23 3.59
C HIS A 19 -1.18 -0.20 2.07
N ILE A 20 -1.40 -1.31 1.40
CA ILE A 20 -1.42 -1.42 -0.06
C ILE A 20 -2.25 -0.34 -0.74
N HIS A 21 -3.38 0.08 -0.15
CA HIS A 21 -4.25 1.12 -0.70
C HIS A 21 -3.51 2.45 -0.89
N ASN A 22 -2.73 2.88 0.09
CA ASN A 22 -1.95 4.11 0.02
C ASN A 22 -0.77 3.98 -0.95
N LEU A 23 -0.14 2.79 -1.02
CA LEU A 23 0.94 2.51 -1.97
C LEU A 23 0.43 2.49 -3.42
N ASP A 24 -0.77 1.95 -3.65
CA ASP A 24 -1.41 1.98 -4.97
C ASP A 24 -1.68 3.40 -5.45
N VAL A 25 -2.13 4.29 -4.57
CA VAL A 25 -2.28 5.72 -4.91
C VAL A 25 -0.94 6.33 -5.34
N GLY A 26 0.16 5.99 -4.65
CA GLY A 26 1.51 6.42 -5.04
C GLY A 26 1.88 5.93 -6.44
N ASN A 27 1.70 4.64 -6.72
CA ASN A 27 1.95 4.06 -8.03
C ASN A 27 1.05 4.66 -9.13
N TRP A 28 -0.21 4.93 -8.81
CA TRP A 28 -1.15 5.57 -9.72
C TRP A 28 -0.69 6.97 -10.12
N VAL A 29 -0.27 7.78 -9.15
CA VAL A 29 0.26 9.14 -9.42
C VAL A 29 1.54 9.09 -10.26
N MET A 30 2.41 8.11 -10.00
CA MET A 30 3.65 7.90 -10.73
C MET A 30 3.44 7.20 -12.08
N ASN A 31 2.27 6.58 -12.28
CA ASN A 31 1.95 5.72 -13.42
C ASN A 31 3.01 4.62 -13.65
N SER A 32 3.59 4.12 -12.58
CA SER A 32 4.62 3.07 -12.60
C SER A 32 4.78 2.43 -11.22
N ALA A 33 5.40 1.25 -11.19
CA ALA A 33 5.92 0.67 -9.95
C ALA A 33 7.30 1.27 -9.61
N PRO A 34 7.73 1.24 -8.34
CA PRO A 34 9.08 1.64 -7.95
C PRO A 34 10.13 0.65 -8.47
N VAL A 35 11.35 1.13 -8.70
CA VAL A 35 12.46 0.28 -9.16
C VAL A 35 13.22 -0.37 -8.01
N ARG A 36 13.15 0.22 -6.80
CA ARG A 36 13.75 -0.33 -5.58
C ARG A 36 13.17 0.29 -4.34
N ALA A 37 13.43 -0.34 -3.19
CA ALA A 37 13.05 0.19 -1.90
C ALA A 37 14.10 -0.13 -0.82
N GLN A 38 14.16 0.75 0.17
CA GLN A 38 14.83 0.53 1.43
C GLN A 38 13.91 0.90 2.59
N GLY A 39 14.16 0.35 3.76
CA GLY A 39 13.29 0.69 4.87
C GLY A 39 13.72 0.10 6.21
N GLN A 40 12.96 0.45 7.21
CA GLN A 40 13.12 -0.06 8.57
C GLN A 40 11.75 -0.33 9.19
N GLY A 41 11.71 -1.26 10.11
CA GLY A 41 10.49 -1.63 10.79
C GLY A 41 10.77 -2.59 11.94
N GLY A 42 9.74 -3.08 12.56
CA GLY A 42 9.93 -4.03 13.64
C GLY A 42 8.67 -4.34 14.43
N ARG A 43 8.87 -5.07 15.53
CA ARG A 43 7.83 -5.46 16.49
C ARG A 43 8.12 -4.80 17.83
N LEU A 44 7.36 -3.77 18.14
CA LEU A 44 7.51 -3.05 19.41
C LEU A 44 6.50 -3.52 20.46
N VAL A 45 5.24 -3.70 20.06
CA VAL A 45 4.12 -3.96 20.99
C VAL A 45 3.51 -5.36 20.84
N ARG A 46 3.57 -5.98 19.66
CA ARG A 46 2.93 -7.27 19.38
C ARG A 46 3.92 -8.42 19.51
N LYS A 47 4.25 -8.81 20.75
CA LYS A 47 5.28 -9.82 21.08
C LYS A 47 4.75 -11.13 21.65
N GLY A 48 3.45 -11.22 21.93
CA GLY A 48 2.86 -12.43 22.49
C GLY A 48 2.71 -13.56 21.48
N LYS A 49 2.60 -14.81 21.95
CA LYS A 49 2.41 -15.99 21.10
C LYS A 49 1.18 -15.93 20.20
N ASP A 50 0.17 -15.15 20.58
CA ASP A 50 -1.08 -14.99 19.83
C ASP A 50 -1.00 -13.92 18.73
N HIS A 51 0.17 -13.31 18.54
CA HIS A 51 0.38 -12.19 17.60
C HIS A 51 1.21 -12.55 16.38
N GLY A 52 1.47 -13.83 16.13
CA GLY A 52 2.24 -14.26 14.95
C GLY A 52 3.59 -13.56 14.82
N GLU A 53 4.05 -13.34 13.58
CA GLU A 53 5.39 -12.83 13.30
C GLU A 53 5.44 -11.48 12.59
N ILE A 54 4.31 -10.89 12.18
CA ILE A 54 4.30 -9.62 11.44
C ILE A 54 4.90 -8.48 12.25
N PHE A 55 5.47 -7.51 11.55
CA PHE A 55 5.89 -6.26 12.15
C PHE A 55 4.67 -5.43 12.57
N ASP A 56 4.85 -4.50 13.49
CA ASP A 56 3.79 -3.57 13.91
C ASP A 56 4.04 -2.13 13.44
N HIS A 57 5.14 -1.89 12.75
CA HIS A 57 5.44 -0.63 12.07
C HIS A 57 6.44 -0.81 10.94
N HIS A 58 6.29 0.00 9.89
CA HIS A 58 7.20 0.10 8.76
C HIS A 58 7.40 1.56 8.38
N TYR A 59 8.63 1.88 8.01
CA TYR A 59 9.01 3.08 7.27
C TYR A 59 9.76 2.63 6.03
N VAL A 60 9.30 3.02 4.85
CA VAL A 60 9.89 2.61 3.57
C VAL A 60 10.06 3.81 2.66
N GLU A 61 11.21 3.89 2.04
CA GLU A 61 11.51 4.79 0.94
C GLU A 61 11.56 3.98 -0.35
N TYR A 62 10.64 4.27 -1.25
CA TYR A 62 10.58 3.70 -2.59
C TYR A 62 11.14 4.70 -3.59
N GLU A 63 11.95 4.23 -4.53
CA GLU A 63 12.50 5.05 -5.61
C GLU A 63 11.90 4.61 -6.94
N TYR A 64 11.50 5.59 -7.75
CA TYR A 64 10.97 5.39 -9.10
C TYR A 64 12.05 5.68 -10.13
N GLU A 65 11.88 5.15 -11.36
CA GLU A 65 12.87 5.25 -12.43
C GLU A 65 13.25 6.72 -12.77
N ASN A 66 12.31 7.63 -12.66
CA ASN A 66 12.53 9.06 -12.88
C ASN A 66 13.20 9.79 -11.70
N GLY A 67 13.61 9.07 -10.65
CA GLY A 67 14.23 9.61 -9.44
C GLY A 67 13.25 10.18 -8.40
N ALA A 68 11.95 10.15 -8.66
CA ALA A 68 10.95 10.50 -7.65
C ALA A 68 10.97 9.48 -6.50
N ARG A 69 10.58 9.92 -5.30
CA ARG A 69 10.55 9.07 -4.12
C ARG A 69 9.19 9.11 -3.45
N MET A 70 8.72 7.94 -3.04
CA MET A 70 7.58 7.79 -2.15
C MET A 70 8.08 7.41 -0.77
N ILE A 71 7.79 8.26 0.21
CA ILE A 71 8.05 7.98 1.62
C ILE A 71 6.78 7.42 2.24
N SER A 72 6.85 6.19 2.67
CA SER A 72 5.72 5.44 3.21
C SER A 72 5.94 5.14 4.68
N GLN A 73 4.92 5.34 5.50
CA GLN A 73 4.93 4.92 6.90
C GLN A 73 3.58 4.34 7.27
N CYS A 74 3.61 3.18 7.88
CA CYS A 74 2.41 2.56 8.44
C CYS A 74 2.70 1.92 9.80
N ARG A 75 1.67 1.84 10.63
CA ARG A 75 1.78 1.17 11.92
C ARG A 75 0.44 0.61 12.36
N HIS A 76 0.51 -0.49 13.06
CA HIS A 76 -0.62 -1.17 13.67
C HIS A 76 -0.40 -1.26 15.18
N GLN A 77 -0.34 -0.12 15.84
CA GLN A 77 -0.04 0.03 17.26
C GLN A 77 -1.17 0.76 17.96
N PRO A 78 -1.58 0.34 19.17
CA PRO A 78 -2.60 1.04 19.94
C PRO A 78 -2.10 2.38 20.48
N ASN A 79 -3.03 3.30 20.74
CA ASN A 79 -2.79 4.60 21.37
C ASN A 79 -1.82 5.52 20.58
N CYS A 80 -1.74 5.34 19.27
CA CYS A 80 -0.98 6.22 18.38
C CYS A 80 -1.90 7.19 17.65
N GLN A 81 -1.32 8.30 17.16
CA GLN A 81 -2.04 9.15 16.22
C GLN A 81 -2.47 8.31 15.01
N ASN A 82 -3.74 8.36 14.69
CA ASN A 82 -4.31 7.70 13.52
C ASN A 82 -4.44 8.71 12.38
N LYS A 83 -3.82 8.39 11.23
CA LYS A 83 -3.94 9.17 10.00
C LYS A 83 -3.82 8.22 8.82
N VAL A 84 -4.84 8.24 7.95
CA VAL A 84 -4.84 7.54 6.65
C VAL A 84 -4.97 8.63 5.59
N SER A 85 -3.91 8.91 4.87
CA SER A 85 -3.86 9.98 3.88
C SER A 85 -2.57 9.92 3.09
N GLU A 86 -2.60 10.44 1.88
CA GLU A 86 -1.44 10.70 1.03
C GLU A 86 -1.20 12.22 0.92
N ALA A 87 0.04 12.59 0.66
CA ALA A 87 0.44 13.94 0.29
C ALA A 87 1.45 13.88 -0.85
N ILE A 88 1.29 14.75 -1.84
CA ILE A 88 2.13 14.78 -3.03
C ILE A 88 2.76 16.15 -3.16
N HIS A 89 4.07 16.18 -3.41
CA HIS A 89 4.82 17.39 -3.68
C HIS A 89 5.44 17.31 -5.07
N GLY A 90 5.06 18.23 -5.94
CA GLY A 90 5.59 18.35 -7.29
C GLY A 90 6.25 19.71 -7.53
N THR A 91 6.92 19.84 -8.65
CA THR A 91 7.63 21.07 -9.04
C THR A 91 6.69 22.27 -9.31
N HIS A 92 5.44 22.00 -9.65
CA HIS A 92 4.45 23.04 -9.99
C HIS A 92 3.38 23.24 -8.91
N GLY A 93 3.39 22.44 -7.85
CA GLY A 93 2.41 22.52 -6.78
C GLY A 93 2.40 21.29 -5.89
N SER A 94 1.37 21.18 -5.08
CA SER A 94 1.23 20.06 -4.14
C SER A 94 -0.22 19.62 -3.98
N ALA A 95 -0.40 18.36 -3.57
CA ALA A 95 -1.64 17.84 -3.02
C ALA A 95 -1.38 17.44 -1.56
N PRO A 96 -1.63 18.34 -0.59
CA PRO A 96 -1.33 18.08 0.82
C PRO A 96 -2.27 17.05 1.46
N SER A 97 -3.37 16.76 0.79
CA SER A 97 -4.34 15.72 1.16
C SER A 97 -5.20 15.37 -0.06
N PRO A 98 -5.90 14.21 -0.06
CA PRO A 98 -6.86 13.88 -1.10
C PRO A 98 -7.87 15.02 -1.33
N GLY A 99 -8.19 15.29 -2.59
CA GLY A 99 -9.16 16.32 -2.98
C GLY A 99 -8.66 17.76 -2.91
N VAL A 100 -7.39 18.03 -2.61
CA VAL A 100 -6.82 19.40 -2.55
C VAL A 100 -5.62 19.50 -3.47
N LEU A 101 -5.63 20.47 -4.38
CA LEU A 101 -4.47 20.85 -5.20
C LEU A 101 -4.12 22.31 -4.93
N LEU A 102 -2.86 22.57 -4.65
CA LEU A 102 -2.30 23.88 -4.43
C LEU A 102 -1.25 24.19 -5.49
N SER A 103 -1.18 25.44 -5.95
CA SER A 103 -0.07 25.94 -6.75
C SER A 103 1.23 25.96 -5.95
N SER A 104 2.36 26.17 -6.62
CA SER A 104 3.65 26.39 -5.96
C SER A 104 3.68 27.62 -5.03
N SER A 105 2.76 28.57 -5.25
CA SER A 105 2.58 29.77 -4.40
C SER A 105 1.58 29.55 -3.26
N GLY A 106 1.02 28.34 -3.12
CA GLY A 106 0.08 27.98 -2.06
C GLY A 106 -1.39 28.37 -2.32
N TYR A 107 -1.73 28.85 -3.51
CA TYR A 107 -3.13 29.14 -3.85
C TYR A 107 -3.88 27.87 -4.23
N ASP A 108 -5.15 27.78 -3.85
CA ASP A 108 -6.04 26.69 -4.25
C ASP A 108 -6.20 26.65 -5.78
N LEU A 109 -5.78 25.55 -6.40
CA LEU A 109 -6.07 25.21 -7.79
C LEU A 109 -7.32 24.38 -7.92
N TYR A 110 -7.55 23.50 -6.95
CA TYR A 110 -8.72 22.65 -6.86
C TYR A 110 -8.97 22.28 -5.41
N ARG A 111 -10.26 22.27 -5.05
CA ARG A 111 -10.70 21.78 -3.73
C ARG A 111 -12.02 21.05 -3.88
N HIS A 112 -11.97 19.75 -3.64
CA HIS A 112 -13.16 18.91 -3.66
C HIS A 112 -14.11 19.29 -2.52
N GLN A 113 -15.40 19.41 -2.81
CA GLN A 113 -16.39 19.84 -1.79
C GLN A 113 -16.98 18.66 -1.03
N GLY A 114 -17.02 17.47 -1.61
CA GLY A 114 -17.39 16.20 -0.98
C GLY A 114 -18.82 16.08 -0.44
N LYS A 115 -19.63 17.17 -0.54
CA LYS A 115 -20.91 17.25 0.15
C LYS A 115 -21.98 16.27 -0.34
N ASP A 116 -21.91 15.95 -1.64
CA ASP A 116 -22.90 15.11 -2.33
C ASP A 116 -22.24 13.90 -3.03
N ASP A 117 -21.07 13.48 -2.54
CA ASP A 117 -20.39 12.32 -3.11
C ASP A 117 -21.20 11.05 -2.89
N PRO A 118 -21.42 10.25 -3.94
CA PRO A 118 -22.04 8.97 -3.77
C PRO A 118 -21.12 8.02 -2.98
N ASN A 119 -21.71 7.00 -2.36
CA ASN A 119 -20.93 5.97 -1.70
C ASN A 119 -20.05 5.23 -2.73
N PRO A 120 -18.71 5.27 -2.62
CA PRO A 120 -17.82 4.68 -3.62
C PRO A 120 -17.99 3.17 -3.76
N TYR A 121 -18.30 2.47 -2.67
CA TYR A 121 -18.56 1.03 -2.72
C TYR A 121 -19.82 0.69 -3.52
N GLN A 122 -20.84 1.54 -3.45
CA GLN A 122 -22.05 1.34 -4.26
C GLN A 122 -21.79 1.65 -5.72
N VAL A 123 -21.07 2.74 -6.01
CA VAL A 123 -20.71 3.13 -7.39
C VAL A 123 -19.90 2.04 -8.08
N GLU A 124 -18.88 1.48 -7.38
CA GLU A 124 -18.08 0.38 -7.88
C GLU A 124 -18.93 -0.81 -8.35
N HIS A 125 -19.87 -1.23 -7.50
CA HIS A 125 -20.76 -2.34 -7.83
C HIS A 125 -21.72 -2.00 -8.98
N ASP A 126 -22.31 -0.81 -8.97
CA ASP A 126 -23.24 -0.37 -10.01
C ASP A 126 -22.57 -0.34 -11.39
N GLU A 127 -21.34 0.18 -11.46
CA GLU A 127 -20.57 0.23 -12.71
C GLU A 127 -20.14 -1.14 -13.18
N LEU A 128 -19.67 -2.02 -12.27
CA LEU A 128 -19.29 -3.39 -12.61
C LEU A 128 -20.50 -4.17 -13.17
N PHE A 129 -21.64 -4.13 -12.47
CA PHE A 129 -22.83 -4.86 -12.93
C PHE A 129 -23.39 -4.29 -14.23
N ALA A 130 -23.34 -2.97 -14.44
CA ALA A 130 -23.73 -2.36 -15.70
C ALA A 130 -22.84 -2.85 -16.85
N ALA A 131 -21.53 -2.92 -16.67
CA ALA A 131 -20.59 -3.43 -17.65
C ALA A 131 -20.85 -4.92 -17.98
N VAL A 132 -21.07 -5.75 -16.95
CA VAL A 132 -21.40 -7.17 -17.13
C VAL A 132 -22.70 -7.33 -17.91
N ALA A 133 -23.76 -6.58 -17.58
CA ALA A 133 -25.04 -6.63 -18.27
C ALA A 133 -24.94 -6.17 -19.73
N ALA A 134 -24.07 -5.22 -20.03
CA ALA A 134 -23.81 -4.75 -21.39
C ALA A 134 -22.86 -5.67 -22.18
N GLY A 135 -22.25 -6.68 -21.55
CA GLY A 135 -21.23 -7.52 -22.18
C GLY A 135 -19.92 -6.77 -22.44
N GLU A 136 -19.64 -5.68 -21.71
CA GLU A 136 -18.43 -4.87 -21.85
C GLU A 136 -17.33 -5.39 -20.93
N TYR A 137 -16.13 -5.55 -21.50
CA TYR A 137 -14.92 -5.89 -20.76
C TYR A 137 -14.05 -4.62 -20.61
N LYS A 138 -14.35 -3.78 -19.60
CA LYS A 138 -13.65 -2.50 -19.42
C LYS A 138 -12.86 -2.38 -18.12
N TYR A 139 -13.07 -3.29 -17.16
CA TYR A 139 -12.33 -3.30 -15.90
C TYR A 139 -11.29 -4.43 -15.90
N SER A 140 -10.05 -4.09 -16.19
CA SER A 140 -8.92 -5.04 -16.30
C SER A 140 -7.83 -4.67 -15.31
N ASP A 141 -8.14 -4.75 -14.02
CA ASP A 141 -7.27 -4.25 -12.96
C ASP A 141 -6.29 -5.30 -12.40
N ALA A 142 -6.23 -6.50 -12.97
CA ALA A 142 -5.39 -7.59 -12.46
C ALA A 142 -3.90 -7.22 -12.42
N GLU A 143 -3.39 -6.58 -13.46
CA GLU A 143 -1.99 -6.16 -13.52
C GLU A 143 -1.69 -5.05 -12.50
N ARG A 144 -2.58 -4.06 -12.40
CA ARG A 144 -2.45 -2.99 -11.41
C ARG A 144 -2.49 -3.53 -9.99
N GLY A 145 -3.42 -4.44 -9.69
CA GLY A 145 -3.52 -5.10 -8.39
C GLY A 145 -2.26 -5.90 -8.06
N ALA A 146 -1.69 -6.60 -9.05
CA ALA A 146 -0.43 -7.33 -8.90
C ALA A 146 0.75 -6.38 -8.63
N GLN A 147 0.84 -5.26 -9.34
CA GLN A 147 1.89 -4.25 -9.12
C GLN A 147 1.77 -3.60 -7.74
N ALA A 148 0.56 -3.22 -7.30
CA ALA A 148 0.33 -2.66 -5.97
C ALA A 148 0.74 -3.66 -4.87
N THR A 149 0.37 -4.93 -5.03
CA THR A 149 0.74 -6.01 -4.12
C THR A 149 2.26 -6.19 -4.07
N MET A 150 2.92 -6.23 -5.22
CA MET A 150 4.38 -6.36 -5.29
C MET A 150 5.10 -5.14 -4.70
N THR A 151 4.56 -3.92 -4.84
CA THR A 151 5.12 -2.73 -4.18
C THR A 151 5.09 -2.89 -2.66
N ALA A 152 4.00 -3.38 -2.11
CA ALA A 152 3.89 -3.64 -0.68
C ALA A 152 4.83 -4.77 -0.22
N ILE A 153 4.96 -5.85 -1.00
CA ILE A 153 5.90 -6.94 -0.75
C ILE A 153 7.35 -6.44 -0.80
N LEU A 154 7.71 -5.62 -1.78
CA LEU A 154 9.03 -4.99 -1.89
C LEU A 154 9.38 -4.21 -0.61
N GLY A 155 8.45 -3.40 -0.11
CA GLY A 155 8.61 -2.67 1.16
C GLY A 155 8.75 -3.59 2.37
N ARG A 156 7.98 -4.66 2.43
CA ARG A 156 8.14 -5.68 3.46
C ARG A 156 9.52 -6.34 3.40
N MET A 157 9.97 -6.75 2.22
CA MET A 157 11.29 -7.37 2.04
C MET A 157 12.41 -6.44 2.47
N ALA A 158 12.31 -5.15 2.13
CA ALA A 158 13.27 -4.13 2.53
C ALA A 158 13.33 -3.97 4.05
N THR A 159 12.18 -3.84 4.72
CA THR A 159 12.12 -3.65 6.18
C THR A 159 12.54 -4.89 6.97
N TYR A 160 12.19 -6.09 6.50
CA TYR A 160 12.55 -7.34 7.17
C TYR A 160 14.03 -7.68 7.03
N SER A 161 14.63 -7.37 5.88
CA SER A 161 16.04 -7.63 5.63
C SER A 161 16.97 -6.50 6.08
N GLY A 162 16.47 -5.27 6.20
CA GLY A 162 17.25 -4.07 6.43
C GLY A 162 18.16 -3.69 5.24
N LYS A 163 17.85 -4.19 4.04
CA LYS A 163 18.64 -3.99 2.82
C LYS A 163 17.87 -3.16 1.80
N MET A 164 18.60 -2.54 0.87
CA MET A 164 18.04 -2.09 -0.40
C MET A 164 17.64 -3.33 -1.20
N ILE A 165 16.40 -3.36 -1.70
CA ILE A 165 15.88 -4.43 -2.54
C ILE A 165 15.49 -3.84 -3.89
N GLU A 166 16.02 -4.40 -4.96
CA GLU A 166 15.63 -4.05 -6.32
C GLU A 166 14.30 -4.73 -6.68
N TRP A 167 13.50 -4.08 -7.52
CA TRP A 167 12.23 -4.65 -7.99
C TRP A 167 12.41 -6.01 -8.67
N SER A 168 13.46 -6.14 -9.51
CA SER A 168 13.79 -7.39 -10.18
C SER A 168 14.09 -8.53 -9.21
N ASP A 169 14.75 -8.24 -8.09
CA ASP A 169 15.05 -9.25 -7.08
C ASP A 169 13.79 -9.65 -6.30
N ALA A 170 12.90 -8.68 -6.06
CA ALA A 170 11.65 -8.96 -5.36
C ALA A 170 10.71 -9.84 -6.19
N ILE A 171 10.51 -9.53 -7.48
CA ILE A 171 9.59 -10.27 -8.34
C ILE A 171 10.09 -11.68 -8.68
N ASN A 172 11.41 -11.91 -8.66
CA ASN A 172 12.03 -13.21 -8.90
C ASN A 172 12.42 -13.93 -7.60
N SER A 173 11.96 -13.45 -6.45
CA SER A 173 12.33 -14.02 -5.15
C SER A 173 11.71 -15.40 -4.96
N GLU A 174 12.53 -16.36 -4.54
CA GLU A 174 12.12 -17.71 -4.14
C GLU A 174 11.87 -17.84 -2.62
N VAL A 175 11.85 -16.71 -1.90
CA VAL A 175 11.62 -16.73 -0.44
C VAL A 175 10.19 -17.16 -0.15
N GLY A 176 10.05 -18.39 0.35
CA GLY A 176 8.78 -18.92 0.84
C GLY A 176 8.47 -18.40 2.25
N ILE A 177 7.23 -17.96 2.45
CA ILE A 177 6.73 -17.52 3.77
C ILE A 177 5.72 -18.50 4.37
N MET A 178 5.45 -19.61 3.66
CA MET A 178 4.56 -20.66 4.15
C MET A 178 5.23 -21.45 5.28
N PRO A 179 4.47 -21.86 6.31
CA PRO A 179 4.98 -22.78 7.34
C PRO A 179 5.45 -24.09 6.70
N ALA A 180 6.54 -24.66 7.24
CA ALA A 180 7.05 -25.95 6.77
C ALA A 180 6.07 -27.10 7.05
N THR A 181 5.26 -26.99 8.09
CA THR A 181 4.24 -27.97 8.46
C THR A 181 2.98 -27.27 8.96
N PHE A 182 1.83 -27.88 8.68
CA PHE A 182 0.55 -27.49 9.25
C PHE A 182 0.13 -28.57 10.25
N ALA A 183 0.03 -28.20 11.52
CA ALA A 183 -0.44 -29.08 12.57
C ALA A 183 -1.48 -28.39 13.45
N TRP A 184 -2.39 -29.17 13.99
CA TRP A 184 -3.29 -28.77 15.08
C TRP A 184 -2.68 -29.30 16.36
N ASP A 185 -2.18 -28.45 17.22
CA ASP A 185 -1.68 -28.82 18.55
C ASP A 185 -2.82 -28.88 19.56
#